data_e0ec3955148fa3828b4db63871946044
#
_entry.id   e0ec3955148fa3828b4db63871946044
#
_cell.length_a   1.000
_cell.length_b   1.000
_cell.length_c   1.000
_cell.angle_alpha   90.00
_cell.angle_beta   90.00
_cell.angle_gamma   90.00
#
_symmetry.space_group_name_H-M   'P 1'
#
loop_
_entity.id
_entity.type
_entity.pdbx_description
1 polymer ?
#
loop_
_entity_poly.entity_id
_entity_poly.type
_entity_poly.pdbx_seq_one_letter_code
_entity_poly.pdbx_strand_id
1 'polypeptide(L)'
;GNGQYTFNHKEVPLVDDAELQLRRNKRMQRKKNGITLDDCFSETGKTEVLSEDNAWYCGRCKELRRASKTLELWTVPDILVVHLKRFSGERFRRDKVDVLVDFPIEGLDLTKRVGCKEEGKEYIYDLFAVDNHYGGLGGGHYTAYAKNFYDGNWYDYNGKRREFFCN
;
A
#
# COMPACT_ATOMS: atom_id res chain seq x y z
N GLY A 1 35.36 21.50 -35.42
CA GLY A 1 35.96 20.73 -34.34
C GLY A 1 34.91 19.92 -33.61
N ASN A 2 34.84 18.61 -33.87
CA ASN A 2 33.94 17.69 -33.16
C ASN A 2 34.50 17.45 -31.76
N GLY A 3 33.95 18.11 -30.75
CA GLY A 3 34.26 17.80 -29.36
C GLY A 3 33.55 16.50 -28.95
N GLN A 4 34.28 15.41 -28.94
CA GLN A 4 33.88 14.17 -28.30
C GLN A 4 33.98 14.38 -26.78
N TYR A 5 32.82 14.45 -26.09
CA TYR A 5 32.79 14.38 -24.64
C TYR A 5 33.00 12.93 -24.22
N THR A 6 34.23 12.57 -23.84
CA THR A 6 34.53 11.31 -23.18
C THR A 6 34.13 11.42 -21.72
N PHE A 7 33.05 10.76 -21.32
CA PHE A 7 32.69 10.56 -19.89
C PHE A 7 33.75 9.63 -19.29
N ASN A 8 34.58 10.18 -18.42
CA ASN A 8 35.53 9.39 -17.63
C ASN A 8 34.76 8.74 -16.48
N HIS A 9 34.32 7.50 -16.66
CA HIS A 9 33.74 6.70 -15.60
C HIS A 9 34.83 6.38 -14.57
N LYS A 10 35.07 7.27 -13.62
CA LYS A 10 35.71 6.86 -12.39
C LYS A 10 34.73 5.93 -11.69
N GLU A 11 35.07 4.66 -11.58
CA GLU A 11 34.36 3.75 -10.70
C GLU A 11 34.39 4.33 -9.30
N VAL A 12 33.24 4.87 -8.89
CA VAL A 12 33.05 5.27 -7.49
C VAL A 12 32.93 3.95 -6.72
N PRO A 13 33.84 3.64 -5.79
CA PRO A 13 33.74 2.42 -5.03
C PRO A 13 32.41 2.41 -4.32
N LEU A 14 31.61 1.36 -4.59
CA LEU A 14 30.37 1.13 -3.88
C LEU A 14 30.72 0.97 -2.40
N VAL A 15 30.31 1.94 -1.59
CA VAL A 15 30.42 1.81 -0.14
C VAL A 15 29.53 0.64 0.24
N ASP A 16 30.16 -0.43 0.72
CA ASP A 16 29.48 -1.65 1.15
C ASP A 16 28.88 -1.39 2.55
N ASP A 17 27.79 -0.63 2.57
CA ASP A 17 27.05 -0.31 3.78
C ASP A 17 26.16 -1.51 4.12
N ALA A 18 26.45 -2.15 5.25
CA ALA A 18 25.71 -3.29 5.76
C ALA A 18 24.20 -3.00 5.90
N GLU A 19 23.84 -1.76 6.21
CA GLU A 19 22.44 -1.32 6.27
C GLU A 19 21.80 -1.27 4.89
N LEU A 20 22.50 -0.78 3.88
CA LEU A 20 22.04 -0.79 2.48
C LEU A 20 21.91 -2.22 1.94
N GLN A 21 22.83 -3.12 2.27
CA GLN A 21 22.74 -4.54 1.95
C GLN A 21 21.53 -5.18 2.59
N LEU A 22 21.29 -4.91 3.87
CA LEU A 22 20.11 -5.42 4.60
C LEU A 22 18.81 -4.91 3.98
N ARG A 23 18.73 -3.62 3.63
CA ARG A 23 17.59 -3.01 2.94
C ARG A 23 17.37 -3.62 1.54
N ARG A 24 18.43 -3.85 0.78
CA ARG A 24 18.37 -4.53 -0.53
C ARG A 24 17.86 -5.96 -0.40
N ASN A 25 18.40 -6.72 0.56
CA ASN A 25 18.00 -8.11 0.80
C ASN A 25 16.54 -8.20 1.25
N LYS A 26 16.08 -7.33 2.17
CA LYS A 26 14.67 -7.23 2.55
C LYS A 26 13.77 -6.87 1.35
N ARG A 27 14.21 -5.95 0.48
CA ARG A 27 13.48 -5.59 -0.74
C ARG A 27 13.43 -6.72 -1.76
N MET A 28 14.51 -7.48 -1.91
CA MET A 28 14.57 -8.65 -2.78
C MET A 28 13.68 -9.79 -2.26
N GLN A 29 13.72 -10.07 -0.96
CA GLN A 29 12.82 -11.05 -0.32
C GLN A 29 11.35 -10.65 -0.44
N ARG A 30 11.01 -9.37 -0.18
CA ARG A 30 9.65 -8.86 -0.40
C ARG A 30 9.18 -8.97 -1.86
N LYS A 31 10.08 -8.76 -2.85
CA LYS A 31 9.75 -9.01 -4.25
C LYS A 31 9.50 -10.48 -4.56
N LYS A 32 10.18 -11.38 -3.87
CA LYS A 32 10.07 -12.82 -4.09
C LYS A 32 8.88 -13.45 -3.37
N ASN A 33 8.54 -12.94 -2.18
CA ASN A 33 7.48 -13.48 -1.31
C ASN A 33 6.20 -12.64 -1.31
N GLY A 34 6.19 -11.48 -2.05
CA GLY A 34 5.12 -10.50 -1.95
C GLY A 34 5.19 -9.70 -0.64
N ILE A 35 4.23 -8.82 -0.44
CA ILE A 35 3.93 -8.14 0.83
C ILE A 35 2.50 -8.50 1.23
N THR A 36 2.25 -8.59 2.51
CA THR A 36 0.90 -8.86 3.00
C THR A 36 0.12 -7.57 3.23
N LEU A 37 -1.20 -7.67 3.27
CA LEU A 37 -2.05 -6.55 3.68
C LEU A 37 -1.74 -6.12 5.12
N ASP A 38 -1.36 -7.06 5.99
CA ASP A 38 -0.93 -6.79 7.36
C ASP A 38 0.36 -5.95 7.41
N ASP A 39 1.32 -6.20 6.52
CA ASP A 39 2.50 -5.34 6.34
C ASP A 39 2.10 -3.92 5.94
N CYS A 40 1.10 -3.77 5.07
CA CYS A 40 0.60 -2.47 4.63
C CYS A 40 -0.04 -1.69 5.79
N PHE A 41 -0.87 -2.33 6.60
CA PHE A 41 -1.44 -1.72 7.80
C PHE A 41 -0.34 -1.34 8.81
N SER A 42 0.62 -2.22 9.02
CA SER A 42 1.73 -1.98 9.95
C SER A 42 2.63 -0.83 9.50
N GLU A 43 2.88 -0.70 8.19
CA GLU A 43 3.65 0.43 7.63
C GLU A 43 2.89 1.75 7.77
N THR A 44 1.56 1.74 7.49
CA THR A 44 0.72 2.93 7.60
C THR A 44 0.59 3.42 9.04
N GLY A 45 0.56 2.51 10.01
CA GLY A 45 0.46 2.83 11.43
C GLY A 45 1.77 3.19 12.11
N LYS A 46 2.91 3.23 11.40
CA LYS A 46 4.18 3.65 11.99
C LYS A 46 4.16 5.10 12.41
N THR A 47 4.75 5.36 13.57
CA THR A 47 4.96 6.73 14.03
C THR A 47 6.00 7.42 13.14
N GLU A 48 5.61 8.52 12.55
CA GLU A 48 6.45 9.39 11.71
C GLU A 48 6.78 10.65 12.50
N VAL A 49 8.06 11.05 12.51
CA VAL A 49 8.49 12.36 13.03
C VAL A 49 8.51 13.32 11.84
N LEU A 50 7.67 14.34 11.88
CA LEU A 50 7.55 15.32 10.82
C LEU A 50 8.88 16.08 10.62
N SER A 51 9.24 16.36 9.36
CA SER A 51 10.39 17.20 9.01
C SER A 51 10.17 18.65 9.45
N GLU A 52 11.22 19.47 9.43
CA GLU A 52 11.11 20.90 9.74
C GLU A 52 10.19 21.64 8.77
N ASP A 53 10.21 21.24 7.47
CA ASP A 53 9.34 21.82 6.44
C ASP A 53 7.85 21.47 6.63
N ASN A 54 7.55 20.40 7.38
CA ASN A 54 6.22 19.94 7.71
C ASN A 54 5.90 20.10 9.21
N ALA A 55 6.57 21.05 9.87
CA ALA A 55 6.38 21.28 11.28
C ALA A 55 4.93 21.69 11.60
N TRP A 56 4.42 21.20 12.74
CA TRP A 56 3.08 21.52 13.22
C TRP A 56 3.09 22.78 14.08
N TYR A 57 2.14 23.68 13.85
CA TYR A 57 1.98 24.84 14.73
C TYR A 57 1.38 24.40 16.08
N CYS A 58 2.16 24.59 17.14
CA CYS A 58 1.73 24.32 18.49
C CYS A 58 0.98 25.51 19.07
N GLY A 59 -0.34 25.41 19.28
CA GLY A 59 -1.16 26.48 19.85
C GLY A 59 -0.76 26.87 21.28
N ARG A 60 -0.09 25.99 22.02
CA ARG A 60 0.41 26.27 23.38
C ARG A 60 1.74 27.03 23.36
N CYS A 61 2.69 26.58 22.54
CA CYS A 61 4.00 27.22 22.42
C CYS A 61 3.98 28.42 21.47
N LYS A 62 2.95 28.55 20.63
CA LYS A 62 2.77 29.57 19.59
C LYS A 62 3.89 29.61 18.55
N GLU A 63 4.45 28.46 18.25
CA GLU A 63 5.54 28.29 17.28
C GLU A 63 5.40 26.98 16.51
N LEU A 64 6.09 26.87 15.36
CA LEU A 64 6.20 25.64 14.60
C LEU A 64 7.13 24.68 15.33
N ARG A 65 6.65 23.45 15.56
CA ARG A 65 7.40 22.38 16.23
C ARG A 65 7.35 21.10 15.41
N ARG A 66 8.42 20.34 15.46
CA ARG A 66 8.40 18.97 14.97
C ARG A 66 7.49 18.14 15.87
N ALA A 67 6.58 17.44 15.23
CA ALA A 67 5.62 16.56 15.93
C ALA A 67 5.78 15.11 15.47
N SER A 68 5.43 14.18 16.30
CA SER A 68 5.21 12.79 15.88
C SER A 68 3.75 12.61 15.43
N LYS A 69 3.58 11.87 14.33
CA LYS A 69 2.28 11.55 13.75
C LYS A 69 2.14 10.04 13.68
N THR A 70 1.04 9.51 14.17
CA THR A 70 0.67 8.11 14.04
C THR A 70 -0.75 8.00 13.49
N LEU A 71 -0.98 7.09 12.56
CA LEU A 71 -2.32 6.80 12.03
C LEU A 71 -2.82 5.50 12.64
N GLU A 72 -4.02 5.54 13.19
CA GLU A 72 -4.68 4.40 13.83
C GLU A 72 -6.08 4.21 13.24
N LEU A 73 -6.54 2.95 13.18
CA LEU A 73 -7.93 2.62 12.89
C LEU A 73 -8.74 2.82 14.16
N TRP A 74 -9.40 3.97 14.32
CA TRP A 74 -10.20 4.24 15.51
C TRP A 74 -11.49 3.42 15.53
N THR A 75 -12.23 3.45 14.43
CA THR A 75 -13.43 2.65 14.20
C THR A 75 -13.40 2.07 12.79
N VAL A 76 -14.13 0.99 12.56
CA VAL A 76 -14.26 0.37 11.24
C VAL A 76 -15.73 0.19 10.88
N PRO A 77 -16.10 0.36 9.59
CA PRO A 77 -17.48 0.23 9.11
C PRO A 77 -17.87 -1.24 8.91
N ASP A 78 -19.15 -1.52 8.70
CA ASP A 78 -19.64 -2.85 8.34
C ASP A 78 -19.10 -3.31 6.97
N ILE A 79 -18.94 -2.38 6.02
CA ILE A 79 -18.32 -2.63 4.73
C ILE A 79 -17.00 -1.87 4.68
N LEU A 80 -15.91 -2.63 4.71
CA LEU A 80 -14.56 -2.08 4.69
C LEU A 80 -14.03 -2.02 3.25
N VAL A 81 -13.63 -0.83 2.81
CA VAL A 81 -12.93 -0.64 1.53
C VAL A 81 -11.45 -0.38 1.78
N VAL A 82 -10.60 -1.24 1.24
CA VAL A 82 -9.15 -1.10 1.31
C VAL A 82 -8.62 -0.64 -0.04
N HIS A 83 -8.08 0.57 -0.09
CA HIS A 83 -7.49 1.13 -1.30
C HIS A 83 -5.97 1.04 -1.27
N LEU A 84 -5.39 0.23 -2.15
CA LEU A 84 -3.94 0.15 -2.33
C LEU A 84 -3.46 1.32 -3.20
N LYS A 85 -2.73 2.26 -2.60
CA LYS A 85 -2.16 3.42 -3.32
C LYS A 85 -0.97 2.99 -4.18
N ARG A 86 -1.25 2.48 -5.37
CA ARG A 86 -0.25 1.91 -6.28
C ARG A 86 0.44 2.91 -7.19
N PHE A 87 0.04 4.17 -7.18
CA PHE A 87 0.65 5.23 -7.99
C PHE A 87 1.51 6.12 -7.10
N SER A 88 2.81 6.19 -7.36
CA SER A 88 3.70 7.12 -6.68
C SER A 88 3.52 8.54 -7.21
N GLY A 89 3.34 9.51 -6.30
CA GLY A 89 3.04 10.91 -6.62
C GLY A 89 4.26 11.82 -6.80
N GLU A 90 5.47 11.31 -6.99
CA GLU A 90 6.64 12.15 -7.25
C GLU A 90 6.55 12.82 -8.61
N ARG A 91 6.78 14.15 -8.65
CA ARG A 91 6.59 15.04 -9.82
C ARG A 91 7.22 14.54 -11.13
N PHE A 92 8.23 13.67 -11.07
CA PHE A 92 9.00 13.22 -12.22
C PHE A 92 8.98 11.71 -12.47
N ARG A 93 8.43 10.90 -11.55
CA ARG A 93 8.26 9.46 -11.71
C ARG A 93 6.84 9.05 -11.36
N ARG A 94 6.06 8.81 -12.41
CA ARG A 94 4.68 8.30 -12.32
C ARG A 94 4.69 6.79 -12.55
N ASP A 95 5.37 6.07 -11.67
CA ASP A 95 5.45 4.62 -11.79
C ASP A 95 4.30 3.95 -11.03
N LYS A 96 3.68 2.97 -11.67
CA LYS A 96 2.72 2.10 -11.00
C LYS A 96 3.49 1.08 -10.16
N VAL A 97 3.14 0.97 -8.89
CA VAL A 97 3.71 -0.04 -7.98
C VAL A 97 3.04 -1.38 -8.26
N ASP A 98 3.79 -2.29 -8.88
CA ASP A 98 3.30 -3.59 -9.36
C ASP A 98 3.79 -4.75 -8.48
N VAL A 99 3.64 -4.57 -7.17
CA VAL A 99 3.99 -5.59 -6.17
C VAL A 99 2.74 -6.34 -5.78
N LEU A 100 2.83 -7.68 -5.73
CA LEU A 100 1.76 -8.50 -5.18
C LEU A 100 1.56 -8.16 -3.70
N VAL A 101 0.32 -7.87 -3.34
CA VAL A 101 -0.13 -7.73 -1.96
C VAL A 101 -1.02 -8.92 -1.65
N ASP A 102 -0.55 -9.79 -0.77
CA ASP A 102 -1.30 -10.94 -0.32
C ASP A 102 -2.28 -10.56 0.79
N PHE A 103 -3.50 -11.06 0.71
CA PHE A 103 -4.56 -10.79 1.69
C PHE A 103 -5.48 -12.00 1.85
N PRO A 104 -6.04 -12.22 3.05
CA PRO A 104 -6.98 -13.30 3.28
C PRO A 104 -8.31 -13.03 2.55
N ILE A 105 -8.87 -14.09 1.94
CA ILE A 105 -10.22 -14.03 1.34
C ILE A 105 -11.28 -14.10 2.43
N GLU A 106 -11.02 -14.83 3.50
CA GLU A 106 -11.89 -14.99 4.66
C GLU A 106 -11.13 -14.70 5.93
N GLY A 107 -11.80 -14.16 6.94
CA GLY A 107 -11.25 -14.00 8.29
C GLY A 107 -10.19 -12.89 8.42
N LEU A 108 -10.29 -11.77 7.70
CA LEU A 108 -9.43 -10.62 7.96
C LEU A 108 -9.76 -10.03 9.35
N ASP A 109 -8.94 -10.38 10.33
CA ASP A 109 -9.12 -9.93 11.72
C ASP A 109 -8.43 -8.57 11.98
N LEU A 110 -9.22 -7.54 12.20
CA LEU A 110 -8.77 -6.20 12.58
C LEU A 110 -8.96 -5.89 14.06
N THR A 111 -9.40 -6.86 14.88
CA THR A 111 -9.75 -6.66 16.30
C THR A 111 -8.60 -6.07 17.12
N LYS A 112 -7.35 -6.45 16.80
CA LYS A 112 -6.16 -5.91 17.48
C LYS A 112 -5.76 -4.52 17.00
N ARG A 113 -6.26 -4.07 15.84
CA ARG A 113 -5.89 -2.81 15.18
C ARG A 113 -6.89 -1.69 15.42
N VAL A 114 -8.11 -2.00 15.87
CA VAL A 114 -9.16 -1.03 16.17
C VAL A 114 -8.91 -0.41 17.55
N GLY A 115 -8.86 0.92 17.60
CA GLY A 115 -8.62 1.69 18.83
C GLY A 115 -9.85 1.77 19.73
N CYS A 116 -11.04 2.06 19.15
CA CYS A 116 -12.31 2.11 19.90
C CYS A 116 -13.02 0.77 19.75
N LYS A 117 -12.84 -0.11 20.75
CA LYS A 117 -13.46 -1.44 20.76
C LYS A 117 -14.75 -1.45 21.54
N GLU A 118 -15.78 -2.08 20.97
CA GLU A 118 -16.98 -2.45 21.68
C GLU A 118 -16.74 -3.78 22.40
N GLU A 119 -17.20 -3.88 23.64
CA GLU A 119 -17.02 -5.10 24.43
C GLU A 119 -17.70 -6.31 23.78
N GLY A 120 -16.97 -7.40 23.64
CA GLY A 120 -17.46 -8.64 23.03
C GLY A 120 -17.58 -8.61 21.49
N LYS A 121 -17.20 -7.51 20.81
CA LYS A 121 -17.22 -7.42 19.36
C LYS A 121 -15.88 -7.79 18.75
N GLU A 122 -15.93 -8.69 17.78
CA GLU A 122 -14.82 -9.01 16.90
C GLU A 122 -14.99 -8.26 15.58
N TYR A 123 -13.86 -7.79 15.03
CA TYR A 123 -13.85 -7.03 13.77
C TYR A 123 -13.22 -7.88 12.68
N ILE A 124 -13.98 -8.90 12.25
CA ILE A 124 -13.57 -9.89 11.25
C ILE A 124 -14.32 -9.61 9.94
N TYR A 125 -13.59 -9.61 8.83
CA TYR A 125 -14.12 -9.32 7.50
C TYR A 125 -13.82 -10.44 6.52
N ASP A 126 -14.81 -10.74 5.68
CA ASP A 126 -14.67 -11.60 4.52
C ASP A 126 -14.69 -10.77 3.25
N LEU A 127 -13.83 -11.14 2.31
CA LEU A 127 -13.77 -10.46 1.03
C LEU A 127 -14.99 -10.82 0.18
N PHE A 128 -15.65 -9.82 -0.39
CA PHE A 128 -16.73 -10.04 -1.34
C PHE A 128 -16.51 -9.40 -2.71
N ALA A 129 -15.53 -8.48 -2.85
CA ALA A 129 -15.20 -7.90 -4.13
C ALA A 129 -13.75 -7.40 -4.20
N VAL A 130 -13.18 -7.45 -5.39
CA VAL A 130 -11.86 -6.89 -5.74
C VAL A 130 -11.95 -6.14 -7.05
N ASP A 131 -11.54 -4.87 -7.07
CA ASP A 131 -11.37 -4.10 -8.29
C ASP A 131 -9.93 -4.18 -8.79
N ASN A 132 -9.76 -4.59 -10.04
CA ASN A 132 -8.47 -4.67 -10.71
C ASN A 132 -8.33 -3.56 -11.75
N HIS A 133 -7.20 -2.85 -11.70
CA HIS A 133 -6.86 -1.84 -12.69
C HIS A 133 -5.73 -2.31 -13.59
N TYR A 134 -5.98 -2.35 -14.88
CA TYR A 134 -5.00 -2.63 -15.93
C TYR A 134 -4.63 -1.34 -16.65
N GLY A 135 -3.33 -1.07 -16.82
CA GLY A 135 -2.84 0.13 -17.48
C GLY A 135 -2.08 1.06 -16.55
N GLY A 136 -1.86 2.30 -17.00
CA GLY A 136 -1.07 3.33 -16.32
C GLY A 136 -1.91 4.50 -15.81
N LEU A 137 -1.22 5.59 -15.42
CA LEU A 137 -1.86 6.82 -14.90
C LEU A 137 -2.70 7.59 -15.92
N GLY A 138 -2.37 7.47 -17.22
CA GLY A 138 -3.04 8.21 -18.27
C GLY A 138 -4.30 7.56 -18.82
N GLY A 139 -4.64 6.36 -18.36
CA GLY A 139 -5.79 5.58 -18.80
C GLY A 139 -5.61 4.11 -18.49
N GLY A 140 -6.69 3.36 -18.55
CA GLY A 140 -6.66 1.95 -18.25
C GLY A 140 -8.03 1.32 -18.33
N HIS A 141 -8.09 0.10 -17.86
CA HIS A 141 -9.30 -0.72 -17.86
C HIS A 141 -9.51 -1.28 -16.45
N TYR A 142 -10.73 -1.24 -15.98
CA TYR A 142 -11.13 -1.83 -14.71
C TYR A 142 -11.93 -3.09 -14.93
N THR A 143 -11.64 -4.10 -14.14
CA THR A 143 -12.46 -5.30 -13.99
C THR A 143 -12.72 -5.54 -12.51
N ALA A 144 -13.77 -6.28 -12.19
CA ALA A 144 -14.06 -6.64 -10.82
C ALA A 144 -14.28 -8.14 -10.69
N TYR A 145 -13.76 -8.71 -9.61
CA TYR A 145 -14.20 -10.01 -9.12
C TYR A 145 -15.15 -9.76 -7.96
N ALA A 146 -16.34 -10.34 -7.99
CA ALA A 146 -17.28 -10.20 -6.89
C ALA A 146 -18.01 -11.49 -6.58
N LYS A 147 -18.23 -11.74 -5.29
CA LYS A 147 -18.98 -12.89 -4.79
C LYS A 147 -20.48 -12.55 -4.85
N ASN A 148 -21.26 -13.39 -5.51
CA ASN A 148 -22.70 -13.23 -5.57
C ASN A 148 -23.31 -13.68 -4.24
N PHE A 149 -24.10 -12.80 -3.64
CA PHE A 149 -24.73 -13.05 -2.35
C PHE A 149 -25.74 -14.21 -2.37
N TYR A 150 -26.42 -14.43 -3.50
CA TYR A 150 -27.48 -15.46 -3.59
C TYR A 150 -26.95 -16.88 -3.76
N ASP A 151 -25.90 -17.06 -4.55
CA ASP A 151 -25.38 -18.40 -4.88
C ASP A 151 -23.98 -18.65 -4.28
N GLY A 152 -23.37 -17.62 -3.66
CA GLY A 152 -22.04 -17.72 -3.03
C GLY A 152 -20.88 -17.83 -4.01
N ASN A 153 -21.12 -17.77 -5.32
CA ASN A 153 -20.12 -17.95 -6.34
C ASN A 153 -19.40 -16.63 -6.68
N TRP A 154 -18.15 -16.75 -7.11
CA TRP A 154 -17.38 -15.63 -7.62
C TRP A 154 -17.57 -15.46 -9.13
N TYR A 155 -17.67 -14.21 -9.57
CA TYR A 155 -17.86 -13.83 -10.96
C TYR A 155 -16.84 -12.78 -11.37
N ASP A 156 -16.34 -12.88 -12.62
CA ASP A 156 -15.57 -11.83 -13.29
C ASP A 156 -16.51 -10.87 -14.01
N TYR A 157 -16.39 -9.60 -13.72
CA TYR A 157 -17.10 -8.52 -14.38
C TYR A 157 -16.13 -7.72 -15.23
N ASN A 158 -16.18 -7.95 -16.54
CA ASN A 158 -15.31 -7.28 -17.51
C ASN A 158 -16.16 -6.63 -18.60
N GLY A 159 -16.52 -5.36 -18.40
CA GLY A 159 -17.42 -4.62 -19.28
C GLY A 159 -18.81 -5.28 -19.34
N LYS A 160 -19.23 -5.71 -20.54
CA LYS A 160 -20.52 -6.40 -20.73
C LYS A 160 -20.45 -7.92 -20.50
N ARG A 161 -19.25 -8.48 -20.27
CA ARG A 161 -19.07 -9.90 -20.01
C ARG A 161 -19.19 -10.18 -18.50
N ARG A 162 -19.92 -11.24 -18.18
CA ARG A 162 -19.99 -11.85 -16.87
C ARG A 162 -19.58 -13.30 -17.05
N GLU A 163 -18.47 -13.70 -16.45
CA GLU A 163 -17.98 -15.08 -16.51
C GLU A 163 -18.02 -15.70 -15.11
N PHE A 164 -18.40 -16.96 -15.04
CA PHE A 164 -18.45 -17.72 -13.80
C PHE A 164 -17.09 -18.38 -13.55
N PHE A 165 -16.55 -18.24 -12.33
CA PHE A 165 -15.40 -19.01 -11.89
C PHE A 165 -15.85 -20.22 -11.08
N CYS A 166 -15.58 -21.42 -11.58
CA CYS A 166 -15.57 -22.60 -10.73
C CYS A 166 -14.31 -22.57 -9.85
N ASN A 167 -14.49 -22.75 -8.54
CA ASN A 167 -13.42 -23.07 -7.60
C ASN A 167 -12.93 -24.50 -7.85
#